data_346f85e3ffdedcdd01550c6eeda26e9d
#
_entry.id   346f85e3ffdedcdd01550c6eeda26e9d
#
_cell.length_a   1.000
_cell.length_b   1.000
_cell.length_c   1.000
_cell.angle_alpha   90.00
_cell.angle_beta   90.00
_cell.angle_gamma   90.00
#
_symmetry.space_group_name_H-M   'P 1'
#
loop_
_entity.id
_entity.type
_entity.pdbx_description
1 polymer ?
#
loop_
_entity_poly.entity_id
_entity_poly.type
_entity_poly.pdbx_seq_one_letter_code
_entity_poly.pdbx_strand_id
1 'polypeptide(L)'
;MLRKNWKYILIFVAVFLITFIYHFFLNNKGGMDEFWCYGFAYNISKGLIPYRDFNMIVTPMYSFIGSVFVKIIGNYLFSIHIFNALIVALFVSVGYRFLNKKVFILYLFSLSILYPSYNSVCVILFCFFLFFYDKKFKYKDFILGLIIACLFLTKQTFGIMIIPLLFFSKNRIKCLVGFLLPCLVFLIYLIYFNAFYQFIDYCFLGMFDFTSKNSFNNISVYFTTFFEFILIVGIIYKLKIKNFKDQILVFVLCFQIMAFPLLEYQHIYYSCIPVCCYILMNYSLNRIIYWVLFIIFGIYLIINIFLNASSSYYHLYSNKNSFLYGRSIIGIIDKQIDKLYSYLDKNRDDNRLYIFSCYAYLIRLNNGEVPNKYDLINNGNMGYNGEEKYIKEIDSYCSQNKCMFVIVSEDLVHQNQTSKKILDYVQRNYDNVTNFEAFSIYTNEFRK
;
A
#
# COMPACT_ATOMS: atom_id res chain seq x y z
N MET A 1 29.95 5.05 -24.89
CA MET A 1 28.75 4.42 -24.28
C MET A 1 28.00 5.35 -23.30
N LEU A 2 28.66 6.09 -22.43
CA LEU A 2 28.07 7.00 -21.44
C LEU A 2 27.23 8.13 -22.06
N ARG A 3 27.66 8.81 -23.14
CA ARG A 3 26.91 9.90 -23.80
C ARG A 3 25.51 9.48 -24.31
N LYS A 4 25.31 8.19 -24.68
CA LYS A 4 24.04 7.71 -25.23
C LYS A 4 22.99 7.45 -24.14
N ASN A 5 23.39 7.28 -22.89
CA ASN A 5 22.51 6.95 -21.76
C ASN A 5 22.20 8.15 -20.85
N TRP A 6 22.88 9.28 -21.05
CA TRP A 6 22.75 10.46 -20.20
C TRP A 6 21.29 10.97 -20.06
N LYS A 7 20.52 10.93 -21.14
CA LYS A 7 19.12 11.34 -21.11
C LYS A 7 18.26 10.50 -20.15
N TYR A 8 18.52 9.18 -20.04
CA TYR A 8 17.78 8.30 -19.13
C TYR A 8 18.13 8.59 -17.67
N ILE A 9 19.39 8.92 -17.41
CA ILE A 9 19.86 9.33 -16.09
C ILE A 9 19.21 10.66 -15.69
N LEU A 10 19.19 11.63 -16.60
CA LEU A 10 18.51 12.92 -16.34
C LEU A 10 17.01 12.75 -16.07
N ILE A 11 16.32 11.93 -16.85
CA ILE A 11 14.91 11.60 -16.65
C ILE A 11 14.73 10.96 -15.27
N PHE A 12 15.56 9.98 -14.93
CA PHE A 12 15.51 9.31 -13.65
C PHE A 12 15.65 10.30 -12.48
N VAL A 13 16.69 11.13 -12.50
CA VAL A 13 16.94 12.11 -11.43
C VAL A 13 15.81 13.13 -11.35
N ALA A 14 15.37 13.69 -12.47
CA ALA A 14 14.30 14.67 -12.49
C ALA A 14 12.97 14.09 -11.96
N VAL A 15 12.60 12.90 -12.42
CA VAL A 15 11.37 12.21 -11.96
C VAL A 15 11.47 11.83 -10.50
N PHE A 16 12.62 11.36 -10.05
CA PHE A 16 12.86 11.07 -8.62
C PHE A 16 12.61 12.30 -7.76
N LEU A 17 13.25 13.43 -8.09
CA LEU A 17 13.10 14.67 -7.33
C LEU A 17 11.65 15.18 -7.34
N ILE A 18 11.02 15.22 -8.50
CA ILE A 18 9.63 15.69 -8.62
C ILE A 18 8.69 14.79 -7.83
N THR A 19 8.81 13.46 -7.94
CA THR A 19 7.95 12.51 -7.22
C THR A 19 8.17 12.61 -5.73
N PHE A 20 9.43 12.67 -5.27
CA PHE A 20 9.75 12.80 -3.85
C PHE A 20 9.20 14.10 -3.27
N ILE A 21 9.46 15.24 -3.93
CA ILE A 21 8.94 16.55 -3.51
C ILE A 21 7.41 16.53 -3.46
N TYR A 22 6.76 16.00 -4.51
CA TYR A 22 5.32 15.92 -4.57
C TYR A 22 4.74 15.11 -3.41
N HIS A 23 5.21 13.89 -3.18
CA HIS A 23 4.70 13.06 -2.09
C HIS A 23 5.08 13.58 -0.71
N PHE A 24 6.27 14.14 -0.55
CA PHE A 24 6.74 14.65 0.74
C PHE A 24 6.05 15.95 1.15
N PHE A 25 6.00 16.92 0.23
CA PHE A 25 5.54 18.27 0.56
C PHE A 25 4.06 18.53 0.24
N LEU A 26 3.48 17.87 -0.75
CA LEU A 26 2.24 18.30 -1.35
C LEU A 26 1.09 17.33 -1.18
N ASN A 27 1.37 16.05 -0.95
CA ASN A 27 0.37 15.04 -0.68
C ASN A 27 0.24 14.80 0.83
N ASN A 28 -0.44 15.70 1.52
CA ASN A 28 -0.60 15.68 2.98
C ASN A 28 -1.60 14.65 3.49
N LYS A 29 -2.41 14.10 2.61
CA LYS A 29 -3.37 13.06 2.99
C LYS A 29 -2.71 11.71 2.80
N GLY A 30 -1.96 11.25 3.81
CA GLY A 30 -1.49 9.88 3.85
C GLY A 30 -2.67 8.93 3.78
N GLY A 31 -2.68 8.06 2.76
CA GLY A 31 -3.63 6.95 2.71
C GLY A 31 -3.29 5.93 3.79
N MET A 32 -4.28 5.20 4.28
CA MET A 32 -4.09 4.16 5.29
C MET A 32 -3.06 3.10 4.85
N ASP A 33 -3.09 2.71 3.59
CA ASP A 33 -2.12 1.78 3.00
C ASP A 33 -0.67 2.24 3.15
N GLU A 34 -0.42 3.55 3.10
CA GLU A 34 0.91 4.11 3.27
C GLU A 34 1.43 3.91 4.70
N PHE A 35 0.58 4.18 5.69
CA PHE A 35 0.94 3.99 7.08
C PHE A 35 1.15 2.52 7.44
N TRP A 36 0.31 1.63 6.91
CA TRP A 36 0.49 0.19 7.04
C TRP A 36 1.81 -0.27 6.42
N CYS A 37 2.10 0.17 5.21
CA CYS A 37 3.36 -0.14 4.54
C CYS A 37 4.58 0.33 5.34
N TYR A 38 4.50 1.53 5.92
CA TYR A 38 5.55 2.04 6.80
C TYR A 38 5.66 1.21 8.08
N GLY A 39 4.56 0.92 8.75
CA GLY A 39 4.55 0.12 9.97
C GLY A 39 5.13 -1.26 9.77
N PHE A 40 4.77 -1.96 8.70
CA PHE A 40 5.35 -3.26 8.34
C PHE A 40 6.86 -3.14 8.08
N ALA A 41 7.28 -2.14 7.29
CA ALA A 41 8.69 -1.92 7.01
C ALA A 41 9.49 -1.58 8.28
N TYR A 42 8.93 -0.77 9.17
CA TYR A 42 9.51 -0.44 10.46
C TYR A 42 9.70 -1.69 11.32
N ASN A 43 8.65 -2.50 11.49
CA ASN A 43 8.71 -3.73 12.30
C ASN A 43 9.82 -4.66 11.80
N ILE A 44 9.91 -4.86 10.49
CA ILE A 44 10.97 -5.67 9.87
C ILE A 44 12.34 -5.02 10.10
N SER A 45 12.48 -3.70 10.04
CA SER A 45 13.74 -3.00 10.28
C SER A 45 14.27 -3.19 11.70
N LYS A 46 13.36 -3.46 12.66
CA LYS A 46 13.68 -3.79 14.06
C LYS A 46 13.93 -5.29 14.28
N GLY A 47 13.93 -6.10 13.23
CA GLY A 47 14.21 -7.54 13.30
C GLY A 47 12.98 -8.40 13.61
N LEU A 48 11.78 -7.83 13.63
CA LEU A 48 10.55 -8.61 13.81
C LEU A 48 10.22 -9.40 12.54
N ILE A 49 9.73 -10.62 12.73
CA ILE A 49 9.41 -11.53 11.65
C ILE A 49 7.93 -11.36 11.25
N PRO A 50 7.65 -10.99 9.98
CA PRO A 50 6.27 -10.90 9.47
C PRO A 50 5.49 -12.18 9.74
N TYR A 51 4.22 -12.04 10.01
CA TYR A 51 3.25 -13.09 10.33
C TYR A 51 3.46 -13.75 11.70
N ARG A 52 4.70 -14.00 12.13
CA ARG A 52 5.00 -14.57 13.43
C ARG A 52 4.87 -13.56 14.57
N ASP A 53 5.55 -12.44 14.45
CA ASP A 53 5.68 -11.43 15.52
C ASP A 53 4.64 -10.32 15.40
N PHE A 54 4.13 -10.07 14.20
CA PHE A 54 3.06 -9.12 13.92
C PHE A 54 2.21 -9.57 12.73
N ASN A 55 0.92 -9.16 12.72
CA ASN A 55 0.02 -9.49 11.63
C ASN A 55 0.32 -8.65 10.37
N MET A 56 0.22 -9.31 9.23
CA MET A 56 0.39 -8.68 7.92
C MET A 56 -0.49 -9.38 6.89
N ILE A 57 -1.40 -8.63 6.25
CA ILE A 57 -2.41 -9.18 5.33
C ILE A 57 -1.94 -9.29 3.88
N VAL A 58 -0.75 -8.80 3.59
CA VAL A 58 -0.16 -8.80 2.24
C VAL A 58 1.17 -9.54 2.24
N THR A 59 1.58 -10.00 1.07
CA THR A 59 2.90 -10.60 0.88
C THR A 59 4.01 -9.57 1.07
N PRO A 60 5.22 -9.95 1.54
CA PRO A 60 6.10 -9.05 2.27
C PRO A 60 7.13 -8.30 1.42
N MET A 61 7.21 -8.50 0.10
CA MET A 61 8.31 -7.97 -0.70
C MET A 61 8.45 -6.43 -0.60
N TYR A 62 7.32 -5.72 -0.68
CA TYR A 62 7.32 -4.27 -0.52
C TYR A 62 7.91 -3.86 0.83
N SER A 63 7.46 -4.51 1.89
CA SER A 63 7.86 -4.21 3.26
C SER A 63 9.30 -4.62 3.56
N PHE A 64 9.80 -5.72 2.99
CA PHE A 64 11.22 -6.09 3.08
C PHE A 64 12.11 -5.04 2.44
N ILE A 65 11.79 -4.59 1.23
CA ILE A 65 12.59 -3.55 0.57
C ILE A 65 12.44 -2.23 1.34
N GLY A 66 11.22 -1.84 1.72
CA GLY A 66 10.96 -0.64 2.52
C GLY A 66 11.72 -0.63 3.84
N SER A 67 11.89 -1.79 4.50
CA SER A 67 12.63 -1.91 5.76
C SER A 67 14.12 -1.55 5.62
N VAL A 68 14.72 -1.82 4.47
CA VAL A 68 16.09 -1.42 4.16
C VAL A 68 16.20 0.11 4.15
N PHE A 69 15.22 0.80 3.53
CA PHE A 69 15.19 2.26 3.51
C PHE A 69 14.97 2.84 4.91
N VAL A 70 14.06 2.27 5.71
CA VAL A 70 13.85 2.67 7.11
C VAL A 70 15.12 2.47 7.91
N LYS A 71 15.85 1.37 7.73
CA LYS A 71 17.10 1.09 8.45
C LYS A 71 18.23 2.04 8.08
N ILE A 72 18.33 2.45 6.80
CA ILE A 72 19.42 3.32 6.32
C ILE A 72 19.13 4.79 6.58
N ILE A 73 17.91 5.24 6.33
CA ILE A 73 17.52 6.66 6.38
C ILE A 73 17.09 7.06 7.79
N GLY A 74 16.49 6.12 8.52
CA GLY A 74 15.96 6.34 9.86
C GLY A 74 14.45 6.09 9.95
N ASN A 75 13.93 6.18 11.18
CA ASN A 75 12.52 5.89 11.49
C ASN A 75 11.59 7.04 11.07
N TYR A 76 11.63 7.42 9.82
CA TYR A 76 10.80 8.49 9.26
C TYR A 76 9.87 7.93 8.19
N LEU A 77 8.64 8.42 8.16
CA LEU A 77 7.67 8.04 7.12
C LEU A 77 8.21 8.32 5.71
N PHE A 78 8.96 9.40 5.53
CA PHE A 78 9.54 9.74 4.22
C PHE A 78 10.57 8.73 3.70
N SER A 79 11.04 7.79 4.53
CA SER A 79 11.88 6.67 4.06
C SER A 79 11.17 5.84 3.00
N ILE A 80 9.86 5.63 3.17
CA ILE A 80 9.01 4.95 2.18
C ILE A 80 8.76 5.83 0.94
N HIS A 81 8.69 7.16 1.11
CA HIS A 81 8.56 8.08 -0.03
C HIS A 81 9.78 8.05 -0.93
N ILE A 82 10.99 7.98 -0.36
CA ILE A 82 12.23 7.81 -1.12
C ILE A 82 12.19 6.50 -1.91
N PHE A 83 11.81 5.40 -1.27
CA PHE A 83 11.66 4.11 -1.94
C PHE A 83 10.67 4.18 -3.11
N ASN A 84 9.48 4.74 -2.87
CA ASN A 84 8.47 4.89 -3.92
C ASN A 84 8.94 5.80 -5.06
N ALA A 85 9.57 6.93 -4.75
CA ALA A 85 10.11 7.85 -5.75
C ALA A 85 11.18 7.19 -6.63
N LEU A 86 12.03 6.31 -6.06
CA LEU A 86 13.01 5.54 -6.82
C LEU A 86 12.33 4.56 -7.80
N ILE A 87 11.29 3.85 -7.35
CA ILE A 87 10.55 2.92 -8.21
C ILE A 87 9.84 3.66 -9.35
N VAL A 88 9.19 4.79 -9.06
CA VAL A 88 8.53 5.62 -10.08
C VAL A 88 9.55 6.19 -11.06
N ALA A 89 10.71 6.67 -10.59
CA ALA A 89 11.78 7.16 -11.45
C ALA A 89 12.33 6.07 -12.37
N LEU A 90 12.51 4.86 -11.86
CA LEU A 90 12.89 3.70 -12.66
C LEU A 90 11.82 3.37 -13.71
N PHE A 91 10.56 3.36 -13.32
CA PHE A 91 9.43 3.13 -14.20
C PHE A 91 9.40 4.11 -15.38
N VAL A 92 9.51 5.40 -15.11
CA VAL A 92 9.46 6.43 -16.15
C VAL A 92 10.71 6.39 -17.03
N SER A 93 11.90 6.19 -16.42
CA SER A 93 13.16 6.11 -17.15
C SER A 93 13.18 4.92 -18.10
N VAL A 94 12.78 3.73 -17.65
CA VAL A 94 12.65 2.53 -18.48
C VAL A 94 11.51 2.71 -19.50
N GLY A 95 10.35 3.20 -19.05
CA GLY A 95 9.18 3.44 -19.89
C GLY A 95 9.46 4.43 -21.04
N TYR A 96 10.36 5.39 -20.84
CA TYR A 96 10.78 6.30 -21.91
C TYR A 96 11.39 5.57 -23.11
N ARG A 97 12.03 4.42 -22.90
CA ARG A 97 12.56 3.58 -23.98
C ARG A 97 11.46 2.96 -24.84
N PHE A 98 10.29 2.72 -24.28
CA PHE A 98 9.17 2.02 -24.94
C PHE A 98 8.11 2.99 -25.46
N LEU A 99 7.82 4.04 -24.71
CA LEU A 99 6.75 5.00 -24.95
C LEU A 99 7.23 6.36 -25.47
N ASN A 100 8.55 6.61 -25.49
CA ASN A 100 9.10 7.93 -25.77
C ASN A 100 8.42 8.99 -24.88
N LYS A 101 8.10 10.16 -25.44
CA LYS A 101 7.46 11.27 -24.70
C LYS A 101 6.09 10.91 -24.10
N LYS A 102 5.40 9.89 -24.61
CA LYS A 102 4.09 9.48 -24.10
C LYS A 102 4.16 8.99 -22.63
N VAL A 103 5.32 8.52 -22.17
CA VAL A 103 5.52 8.10 -20.78
C VAL A 103 5.26 9.24 -19.80
N PHE A 104 5.45 10.50 -20.18
CA PHE A 104 5.23 11.62 -19.28
C PHE A 104 3.75 11.86 -19.01
N ILE A 105 2.84 11.56 -19.96
CA ILE A 105 1.39 11.56 -19.69
C ILE A 105 1.06 10.46 -18.67
N LEU A 106 1.59 9.26 -18.90
CA LEU A 106 1.39 8.15 -17.97
C LEU A 106 1.95 8.47 -16.58
N TYR A 107 3.10 9.15 -16.51
CA TYR A 107 3.69 9.62 -15.27
C TYR A 107 2.82 10.64 -14.55
N LEU A 108 2.37 11.70 -15.24
CA LEU A 108 1.52 12.73 -14.63
C LEU A 108 0.20 12.14 -14.12
N PHE A 109 -0.40 11.24 -14.91
CA PHE A 109 -1.59 10.50 -14.50
C PHE A 109 -1.30 9.62 -13.27
N SER A 110 -0.19 8.87 -13.29
CA SER A 110 0.22 8.03 -12.17
C SER A 110 0.50 8.85 -10.91
N LEU A 111 1.18 9.98 -11.04
CA LEU A 111 1.53 10.85 -9.92
C LEU A 111 0.29 11.42 -9.20
N SER A 112 -0.79 11.64 -9.94
CA SER A 112 -2.05 12.14 -9.38
C SER A 112 -2.84 11.07 -8.59
N ILE A 113 -2.51 9.79 -8.76
CA ILE A 113 -3.30 8.66 -8.25
C ILE A 113 -2.49 7.76 -7.31
N LEU A 114 -1.23 7.49 -7.64
CA LEU A 114 -0.40 6.53 -6.90
C LEU A 114 0.14 7.14 -5.61
N TYR A 115 -0.23 6.53 -4.49
CA TYR A 115 0.37 6.79 -3.19
C TYR A 115 1.50 5.79 -2.92
N PRO A 116 2.47 6.11 -2.03
CA PRO A 116 3.49 5.18 -1.59
C PRO A 116 2.89 3.95 -0.90
N SER A 117 2.67 2.88 -1.65
CA SER A 117 2.06 1.65 -1.16
C SER A 117 2.43 0.44 -2.02
N TYR A 118 2.16 -0.76 -1.51
CA TYR A 118 2.30 -2.01 -2.25
C TYR A 118 1.43 -2.03 -3.51
N ASN A 119 0.27 -1.37 -3.51
CA ASN A 119 -0.61 -1.27 -4.67
C ASN A 119 0.08 -0.54 -5.83
N SER A 120 0.75 0.58 -5.56
CA SER A 120 1.48 1.36 -6.55
C SER A 120 2.61 0.55 -7.20
N VAL A 121 3.33 -0.22 -6.38
CA VAL A 121 4.41 -1.09 -6.89
C VAL A 121 3.86 -2.21 -7.77
N CYS A 122 2.71 -2.81 -7.41
CA CYS A 122 2.06 -3.81 -8.26
C CYS A 122 1.70 -3.25 -9.64
N VAL A 123 1.10 -2.05 -9.69
CA VAL A 123 0.76 -1.38 -10.96
C VAL A 123 2.01 -1.14 -11.81
N ILE A 124 3.08 -0.65 -11.22
CA ILE A 124 4.35 -0.40 -11.91
C ILE A 124 4.98 -1.70 -12.40
N LEU A 125 5.00 -2.75 -11.59
CA LEU A 125 5.51 -4.06 -11.98
C LEU A 125 4.72 -4.65 -13.15
N PHE A 126 3.39 -4.48 -13.16
CA PHE A 126 2.59 -4.94 -14.29
C PHE A 126 2.83 -4.12 -15.55
N CYS A 127 3.06 -2.81 -15.46
CA CYS A 127 3.52 -2.01 -16.60
C CYS A 127 4.90 -2.47 -17.11
N PHE A 128 5.84 -2.85 -16.23
CA PHE A 128 7.09 -3.47 -16.65
C PHE A 128 6.87 -4.79 -17.39
N PHE A 129 5.94 -5.63 -16.92
CA PHE A 129 5.56 -6.83 -17.64
C PHE A 129 5.11 -6.49 -19.06
N LEU A 130 4.23 -5.50 -19.25
CA LEU A 130 3.77 -5.04 -20.55
C LEU A 130 4.93 -4.55 -21.42
N PHE A 131 5.85 -3.77 -20.88
CA PHE A 131 7.02 -3.26 -21.61
C PHE A 131 7.91 -4.38 -22.17
N PHE A 132 8.08 -5.47 -21.43
CA PHE A 132 9.00 -6.55 -21.82
C PHE A 132 8.32 -7.67 -22.61
N TYR A 133 7.01 -7.81 -22.51
CA TYR A 133 6.29 -8.96 -23.07
C TYR A 133 6.55 -9.17 -24.56
N ASP A 134 6.47 -8.13 -25.40
CA ASP A 134 6.66 -8.22 -26.86
C ASP A 134 8.11 -8.09 -27.31
N LYS A 135 9.05 -7.90 -26.41
CA LYS A 135 10.46 -7.68 -26.77
C LYS A 135 11.20 -9.00 -26.96
N LYS A 136 12.21 -8.96 -27.83
CA LYS A 136 13.08 -10.11 -28.08
C LYS A 136 14.44 -9.85 -27.44
N PHE A 137 14.73 -10.56 -26.34
CA PHE A 137 16.06 -10.62 -25.72
C PHE A 137 16.27 -11.95 -24.99
N LYS A 138 17.53 -12.31 -24.74
CA LYS A 138 17.98 -13.65 -24.33
C LYS A 138 17.26 -14.19 -23.08
N TYR A 139 17.01 -13.35 -22.08
CA TYR A 139 16.45 -13.76 -20.77
C TYR A 139 14.99 -13.29 -20.56
N LYS A 140 14.30 -12.93 -21.62
CA LYS A 140 12.95 -12.37 -21.59
C LYS A 140 11.99 -13.18 -20.70
N ASP A 141 11.82 -14.46 -21.05
CA ASP A 141 10.79 -15.28 -20.37
C ASP A 141 11.12 -15.47 -18.89
N PHE A 142 12.39 -15.60 -18.52
CA PHE A 142 12.84 -15.64 -17.13
C PHE A 142 12.51 -14.33 -16.39
N ILE A 143 12.78 -13.17 -17.00
CA ILE A 143 12.47 -11.86 -16.41
C ILE A 143 10.96 -11.65 -16.26
N LEU A 144 10.16 -12.11 -17.24
CA LEU A 144 8.70 -12.07 -17.10
C LEU A 144 8.22 -12.90 -15.90
N GLY A 145 8.79 -14.09 -15.70
CA GLY A 145 8.53 -14.92 -14.53
C GLY A 145 8.91 -14.21 -13.22
N LEU A 146 10.09 -13.57 -13.16
CA LEU A 146 10.51 -12.76 -12.02
C LEU A 146 9.53 -11.62 -11.72
N ILE A 147 9.06 -10.90 -12.74
CA ILE A 147 8.09 -9.82 -12.53
C ILE A 147 6.78 -10.37 -11.96
N ILE A 148 6.29 -11.51 -12.45
CA ILE A 148 5.08 -12.16 -11.92
C ILE A 148 5.30 -12.60 -10.46
N ALA A 149 6.47 -13.15 -10.12
CA ALA A 149 6.82 -13.49 -8.74
C ALA A 149 6.85 -12.24 -7.84
N CYS A 150 7.48 -11.16 -8.31
CA CYS A 150 7.50 -9.89 -7.58
C CYS A 150 6.10 -9.33 -7.34
N LEU A 151 5.19 -9.43 -8.32
CA LEU A 151 3.79 -9.05 -8.15
C LEU A 151 3.10 -9.89 -7.07
N PHE A 152 3.26 -11.22 -7.13
CA PHE A 152 2.71 -12.13 -6.12
C PHE A 152 3.27 -11.86 -4.72
N LEU A 153 4.57 -11.65 -4.62
CA LEU A 153 5.26 -11.37 -3.36
C LEU A 153 5.05 -9.94 -2.84
N THR A 154 4.51 -9.03 -3.66
CA THR A 154 4.10 -7.67 -3.24
C THR A 154 2.66 -7.67 -2.73
N LYS A 155 1.74 -8.33 -3.44
CA LYS A 155 0.34 -8.49 -3.03
C LYS A 155 -0.22 -9.77 -3.67
N GLN A 156 -0.58 -10.74 -2.83
CA GLN A 156 -1.02 -12.07 -3.29
C GLN A 156 -2.21 -12.02 -4.24
N THR A 157 -3.17 -11.12 -4.01
CA THR A 157 -4.37 -11.00 -4.86
C THR A 157 -4.00 -10.59 -6.28
N PHE A 158 -3.10 -9.61 -6.46
CA PHE A 158 -2.61 -9.22 -7.78
C PHE A 158 -1.80 -10.35 -8.43
N GLY A 159 -0.96 -11.03 -7.66
CA GLY A 159 -0.15 -12.11 -8.18
C GLY A 159 -0.97 -13.29 -8.67
N ILE A 160 -1.94 -13.76 -7.90
CA ILE A 160 -2.77 -14.92 -8.26
C ILE A 160 -3.46 -14.71 -9.62
N MET A 161 -3.98 -13.49 -9.88
CA MET A 161 -4.70 -13.22 -11.13
C MET A 161 -3.80 -13.21 -12.37
N ILE A 162 -2.53 -12.91 -12.22
CA ILE A 162 -1.59 -12.89 -13.35
C ILE A 162 -0.73 -14.14 -13.48
N ILE A 163 -0.79 -15.08 -12.52
CA ILE A 163 -0.12 -16.40 -12.64
C ILE A 163 -0.44 -17.10 -13.97
N PRO A 164 -1.69 -17.07 -14.52
CA PRO A 164 -1.96 -17.64 -15.82
C PRO A 164 -1.08 -17.11 -16.95
N LEU A 165 -0.50 -15.89 -16.83
CA LEU A 165 0.43 -15.35 -17.83
C LEU A 165 1.71 -16.16 -17.99
N LEU A 166 2.08 -16.99 -16.99
CA LEU A 166 3.21 -17.93 -17.10
C LEU A 166 3.02 -18.89 -18.29
N PHE A 167 1.78 -19.29 -18.57
CA PHE A 167 1.46 -20.24 -19.64
C PHE A 167 1.48 -19.61 -21.04
N PHE A 168 1.44 -18.28 -21.13
CA PHE A 168 1.44 -17.56 -22.42
C PHE A 168 2.84 -17.12 -22.87
N SER A 169 3.88 -17.33 -22.04
CA SER A 169 5.26 -17.08 -22.44
C SER A 169 5.73 -18.08 -23.49
N LYS A 170 6.64 -17.68 -24.39
CA LYS A 170 7.19 -18.57 -25.44
C LYS A 170 7.95 -19.74 -24.83
N ASN A 171 8.77 -19.48 -23.82
CA ASN A 171 9.49 -20.52 -23.09
C ASN A 171 8.92 -20.60 -21.66
N ARG A 172 7.87 -21.43 -21.53
CA ARG A 172 7.13 -21.61 -20.27
C ARG A 172 8.05 -22.07 -19.13
N ILE A 173 9.01 -22.95 -19.40
CA ILE A 173 9.93 -23.47 -18.39
C ILE A 173 10.79 -22.34 -17.82
N LYS A 174 11.40 -21.50 -18.67
CA LYS A 174 12.20 -20.36 -18.19
C LYS A 174 11.35 -19.35 -17.41
N CYS A 175 10.13 -19.12 -17.85
CA CYS A 175 9.20 -18.24 -17.15
C CYS A 175 8.81 -18.82 -15.78
N LEU A 176 8.49 -20.11 -15.72
CA LEU A 176 8.19 -20.82 -14.49
C LEU A 176 9.38 -20.81 -13.51
N VAL A 177 10.60 -21.05 -13.99
CA VAL A 177 11.81 -20.98 -13.16
C VAL A 177 11.99 -19.56 -12.60
N GLY A 178 11.78 -18.51 -13.42
CA GLY A 178 11.82 -17.13 -12.98
C GLY A 178 10.79 -16.82 -11.89
N PHE A 179 9.60 -17.42 -11.96
CA PHE A 179 8.56 -17.28 -10.95
C PHE A 179 8.87 -18.08 -9.67
N LEU A 180 9.22 -19.34 -9.82
CA LEU A 180 9.42 -20.24 -8.68
C LEU A 180 10.61 -19.85 -7.80
N LEU A 181 11.68 -19.32 -8.38
CA LEU A 181 12.90 -19.04 -7.63
C LEU A 181 12.66 -18.07 -6.45
N PRO A 182 12.08 -16.87 -6.63
CA PRO A 182 11.77 -15.99 -5.49
C PRO A 182 10.72 -16.57 -4.56
N CYS A 183 9.71 -17.29 -5.08
CA CYS A 183 8.67 -17.91 -4.26
C CYS A 183 9.24 -19.02 -3.36
N LEU A 184 10.18 -19.82 -3.85
CA LEU A 184 10.86 -20.83 -3.04
C LEU A 184 11.73 -20.21 -1.95
N VAL A 185 12.47 -19.15 -2.26
CA VAL A 185 13.24 -18.42 -1.25
C VAL A 185 12.31 -17.91 -0.13
N PHE A 186 11.18 -17.35 -0.51
CA PHE A 186 10.19 -16.90 0.47
C PHE A 186 9.56 -18.05 1.27
N LEU A 187 9.25 -19.17 0.62
CA LEU A 187 8.74 -20.36 1.31
C LEU A 187 9.75 -20.89 2.33
N ILE A 188 11.03 -20.99 1.98
CA ILE A 188 12.11 -21.39 2.90
C ILE A 188 12.17 -20.43 4.08
N TYR A 189 12.08 -19.12 3.84
CA TYR A 189 12.00 -18.11 4.90
C TYR A 189 10.85 -18.37 5.86
N LEU A 190 9.63 -18.60 5.35
CA LEU A 190 8.45 -18.85 6.17
C LEU A 190 8.59 -20.11 7.04
N ILE A 191 9.15 -21.18 6.48
CA ILE A 191 9.39 -22.46 7.20
C ILE A 191 10.46 -22.24 8.28
N TYR A 192 11.58 -21.61 7.94
CA TYR A 192 12.70 -21.39 8.85
C TYR A 192 12.29 -20.57 10.08
N PHE A 193 11.43 -19.57 9.91
CA PHE A 193 10.95 -18.72 11.00
C PHE A 193 9.64 -19.17 11.64
N ASN A 194 9.12 -20.35 11.30
CA ASN A 194 7.83 -20.87 11.80
C ASN A 194 6.65 -19.91 11.54
N ALA A 195 6.64 -19.21 10.41
CA ALA A 195 5.64 -18.20 10.04
C ALA A 195 4.65 -18.69 8.96
N PHE A 196 4.80 -19.92 8.47
CA PHE A 196 4.03 -20.41 7.32
C PHE A 196 2.52 -20.48 7.59
N TYR A 197 2.14 -21.04 8.75
CA TYR A 197 0.72 -21.18 9.09
C TYR A 197 0.04 -19.81 9.23
N GLN A 198 0.68 -18.88 9.91
CA GLN A 198 0.17 -17.52 10.10
C GLN A 198 0.13 -16.74 8.77
N PHE A 199 1.08 -16.99 7.88
CA PHE A 199 1.04 -16.44 6.53
C PHE A 199 -0.22 -16.89 5.78
N ILE A 200 -0.54 -18.18 5.83
CA ILE A 200 -1.77 -18.71 5.20
C ILE A 200 -3.01 -18.12 5.89
N ASP A 201 -3.01 -18.07 7.22
CA ASP A 201 -4.14 -17.52 7.98
C ASP A 201 -4.39 -16.03 7.64
N TYR A 202 -3.36 -15.17 7.71
CA TYR A 202 -3.54 -13.75 7.49
C TYR A 202 -3.74 -13.37 6.00
N CYS A 203 -2.96 -13.97 5.09
CA CYS A 203 -2.99 -13.58 3.69
C CYS A 203 -4.10 -14.23 2.86
N PHE A 204 -4.66 -15.36 3.31
CA PHE A 204 -5.66 -16.11 2.54
C PHE A 204 -6.93 -16.39 3.33
N LEU A 205 -6.86 -17.00 4.51
CA LEU A 205 -8.06 -17.37 5.25
C LEU A 205 -8.78 -16.16 5.83
N GLY A 206 -8.04 -15.17 6.35
CA GLY A 206 -8.61 -13.91 6.87
C GLY A 206 -9.35 -13.08 5.80
N MET A 207 -9.05 -13.30 4.51
CA MET A 207 -9.79 -12.64 3.43
C MET A 207 -11.27 -13.00 3.41
N PHE A 208 -11.66 -14.18 3.86
CA PHE A 208 -13.07 -14.57 3.94
C PHE A 208 -13.82 -13.76 4.99
N ASP A 209 -13.20 -13.40 6.10
CA ASP A 209 -13.79 -12.53 7.10
C ASP A 209 -13.84 -11.06 6.64
N PHE A 210 -12.84 -10.63 5.86
CA PHE A 210 -12.77 -9.27 5.33
C PHE A 210 -13.86 -8.98 4.30
N THR A 211 -14.13 -9.92 3.40
CA THR A 211 -15.13 -9.74 2.33
C THR A 211 -16.56 -9.76 2.83
N SER A 212 -16.85 -10.42 3.95
CA SER A 212 -18.21 -10.58 4.47
C SER A 212 -18.83 -9.28 5.01
N LYS A 213 -18.01 -8.28 5.38
CA LYS A 213 -18.46 -7.04 6.04
C LYS A 213 -18.34 -5.78 5.19
N ASN A 214 -17.59 -5.82 4.10
CA ASN A 214 -17.48 -4.69 3.16
C ASN A 214 -18.60 -4.74 2.13
N SER A 215 -19.81 -4.40 2.56
CA SER A 215 -21.00 -4.38 1.68
C SER A 215 -20.95 -3.22 0.70
N PHE A 216 -21.47 -3.48 -0.50
CA PHE A 216 -21.62 -2.59 -1.66
C PHE A 216 -22.54 -1.38 -1.44
N ASN A 217 -22.33 -0.58 -0.39
CA ASN A 217 -23.30 0.46 0.01
C ASN A 217 -23.08 1.85 -0.63
N ASN A 218 -22.13 2.00 -1.55
CA ASN A 218 -21.79 3.31 -2.09
C ASN A 218 -22.19 3.45 -3.57
N ILE A 219 -23.30 4.17 -3.82
CA ILE A 219 -23.85 4.42 -5.18
C ILE A 219 -22.79 5.01 -6.13
N SER A 220 -21.89 5.86 -5.63
CA SER A 220 -20.85 6.49 -6.44
C SER A 220 -19.85 5.47 -7.00
N VAL A 221 -19.61 4.38 -6.29
CA VAL A 221 -18.75 3.27 -6.71
C VAL A 221 -19.37 2.51 -7.87
N TYR A 222 -20.70 2.28 -7.85
CA TYR A 222 -21.41 1.65 -8.97
C TYR A 222 -21.34 2.49 -10.25
N PHE A 223 -21.48 3.82 -10.12
CA PHE A 223 -21.34 4.73 -11.27
C PHE A 223 -19.93 4.68 -11.85
N THR A 224 -18.90 4.68 -11.02
CA THR A 224 -17.51 4.63 -11.47
C THR A 224 -17.20 3.31 -12.15
N THR A 225 -17.66 2.19 -11.58
CA THR A 225 -17.49 0.85 -12.14
C THR A 225 -18.25 0.69 -13.47
N PHE A 226 -19.44 1.24 -13.55
CA PHE A 226 -20.23 1.25 -14.79
C PHE A 226 -19.56 2.08 -15.89
N PHE A 227 -18.99 3.24 -15.52
CA PHE A 227 -18.23 4.08 -16.45
C PHE A 227 -16.96 3.39 -16.94
N GLU A 228 -16.21 2.73 -16.06
CA GLU A 228 -15.07 1.89 -16.44
C GLU A 228 -15.49 0.76 -17.38
N PHE A 229 -16.57 0.07 -17.07
CA PHE A 229 -17.09 -0.99 -17.92
C PHE A 229 -17.41 -0.48 -19.32
N ILE A 230 -18.09 0.67 -19.45
CA ILE A 230 -18.36 1.34 -20.74
C ILE A 230 -17.04 1.69 -21.44
N LEU A 231 -16.05 2.21 -20.72
CA LEU A 231 -14.75 2.59 -21.26
C LEU A 231 -14.01 1.36 -21.80
N ILE A 232 -14.04 0.26 -21.06
CA ILE A 232 -13.48 -1.03 -21.47
C ILE A 232 -14.19 -1.57 -22.70
N VAL A 233 -15.52 -1.60 -22.71
CA VAL A 233 -16.33 -2.05 -23.87
C VAL A 233 -16.08 -1.15 -25.08
N GLY A 234 -16.02 0.17 -24.88
CA GLY A 234 -15.69 1.13 -25.95
C GLY A 234 -14.30 0.91 -26.53
N ILE A 235 -13.30 0.63 -25.68
CA ILE A 235 -11.94 0.27 -26.11
C ILE A 235 -11.98 -1.04 -26.90
N ILE A 236 -12.62 -2.09 -26.40
CA ILE A 236 -12.77 -3.37 -27.08
C ILE A 236 -13.43 -3.20 -28.45
N TYR A 237 -14.53 -2.44 -28.51
CA TYR A 237 -15.25 -2.16 -29.76
C TYR A 237 -14.40 -1.38 -30.77
N LYS A 238 -13.71 -0.30 -30.32
CA LYS A 238 -12.87 0.53 -31.17
C LYS A 238 -11.63 -0.20 -31.67
N LEU A 239 -11.10 -1.12 -30.90
CA LEU A 239 -9.93 -1.93 -31.23
C LEU A 239 -10.26 -3.00 -32.31
N LYS A 240 -11.54 -3.15 -32.70
CA LYS A 240 -11.99 -4.20 -33.65
C LYS A 240 -11.30 -5.54 -33.33
N ILE A 241 -11.39 -5.96 -32.08
CA ILE A 241 -10.81 -7.23 -31.63
C ILE A 241 -11.56 -8.36 -32.36
N LYS A 242 -11.25 -8.51 -33.63
CA LYS A 242 -11.73 -9.62 -34.46
C LYS A 242 -11.07 -10.94 -34.06
N ASN A 243 -9.92 -10.87 -33.40
CA ASN A 243 -9.18 -12.03 -32.94
C ASN A 243 -8.91 -11.86 -31.44
N PHE A 244 -9.48 -12.73 -30.63
CA PHE A 244 -9.17 -12.93 -29.20
C PHE A 244 -7.69 -13.34 -28.97
N LYS A 245 -6.82 -13.13 -29.94
CA LYS A 245 -5.40 -13.46 -29.87
C LYS A 245 -4.57 -12.47 -29.06
N ASP A 246 -5.13 -11.32 -28.73
CA ASP A 246 -4.42 -10.40 -27.84
C ASP A 246 -4.72 -10.74 -26.39
N GLN A 247 -4.15 -11.89 -26.02
CA GLN A 247 -4.26 -12.46 -24.66
C GLN A 247 -3.87 -11.47 -23.58
N ILE A 248 -2.93 -10.56 -23.89
CA ILE A 248 -2.50 -9.51 -22.97
C ILE A 248 -3.63 -8.55 -22.67
N LEU A 249 -4.42 -8.15 -23.66
CA LEU A 249 -5.54 -7.25 -23.41
C LEU A 249 -6.53 -7.87 -22.43
N VAL A 250 -6.80 -9.18 -22.54
CA VAL A 250 -7.65 -9.88 -21.58
C VAL A 250 -7.08 -9.76 -20.17
N PHE A 251 -5.76 -9.90 -19.99
CA PHE A 251 -5.13 -9.76 -18.66
C PHE A 251 -5.11 -8.32 -18.18
N VAL A 252 -4.89 -7.35 -19.05
CA VAL A 252 -5.01 -5.92 -18.70
C VAL A 252 -6.44 -5.62 -18.24
N LEU A 253 -7.45 -6.19 -18.89
CA LEU A 253 -8.85 -6.06 -18.47
C LEU A 253 -9.15 -6.85 -17.20
N CYS A 254 -8.59 -8.06 -17.03
CA CYS A 254 -8.70 -8.82 -15.80
C CYS A 254 -8.06 -8.07 -14.61
N PHE A 255 -7.03 -7.27 -14.86
CA PHE A 255 -6.45 -6.41 -13.82
C PHE A 255 -7.46 -5.38 -13.29
N GLN A 256 -8.46 -4.98 -14.10
CA GLN A 256 -9.59 -4.16 -13.66
C GLN A 256 -10.49 -4.88 -12.64
N ILE A 257 -10.68 -6.19 -12.79
CA ILE A 257 -11.47 -7.01 -11.87
C ILE A 257 -10.86 -7.00 -10.45
N MET A 258 -9.58 -6.67 -10.34
CA MET A 258 -8.88 -6.53 -9.06
C MET A 258 -9.35 -5.33 -8.21
N ALA A 259 -10.09 -4.41 -8.79
CA ALA A 259 -10.80 -3.39 -8.03
C ALA A 259 -11.90 -4.00 -7.13
N PHE A 260 -12.39 -5.19 -7.48
CA PHE A 260 -13.29 -5.98 -6.65
C PHE A 260 -12.49 -6.80 -5.61
N PRO A 261 -13.00 -7.05 -4.39
CA PRO A 261 -14.36 -6.80 -3.94
C PRO A 261 -14.57 -5.44 -3.27
N LEU A 262 -13.53 -4.66 -3.05
CA LEU A 262 -13.64 -3.44 -2.24
C LEU A 262 -14.29 -2.27 -2.96
N LEU A 263 -14.27 -2.26 -4.31
CA LEU A 263 -14.83 -1.19 -5.17
C LEU A 263 -14.50 0.23 -4.69
N GLU A 264 -13.30 0.40 -4.11
CA GLU A 264 -12.83 1.70 -3.69
C GLU A 264 -12.29 2.47 -4.90
N TYR A 265 -12.54 3.77 -4.96
CA TYR A 265 -12.03 4.65 -6.03
C TYR A 265 -10.54 4.47 -6.31
N GLN A 266 -9.74 4.30 -5.27
CA GLN A 266 -8.29 4.15 -5.40
C GLN A 266 -7.93 2.89 -6.19
N HIS A 267 -8.58 1.75 -5.90
CA HIS A 267 -8.33 0.50 -6.61
C HIS A 267 -8.75 0.56 -8.08
N ILE A 268 -9.86 1.26 -8.36
CA ILE A 268 -10.33 1.48 -9.72
C ILE A 268 -9.30 2.31 -10.50
N TYR A 269 -8.86 3.44 -9.94
CA TYR A 269 -7.88 4.31 -10.60
C TYR A 269 -6.52 3.62 -10.79
N TYR A 270 -6.09 2.81 -9.83
CA TYR A 270 -4.86 2.02 -9.98
C TYR A 270 -4.94 1.08 -11.17
N SER A 271 -6.08 0.45 -11.40
CA SER A 271 -6.29 -0.48 -12.49
C SER A 271 -6.33 0.20 -13.87
N CYS A 272 -6.68 1.49 -13.95
CA CYS A 272 -6.65 2.25 -15.19
C CYS A 272 -5.23 2.50 -15.73
N ILE A 273 -4.20 2.52 -14.89
CA ILE A 273 -2.82 2.83 -15.32
C ILE A 273 -2.27 1.78 -16.30
N PRO A 274 -2.38 0.46 -16.06
CA PRO A 274 -1.99 -0.55 -17.04
C PRO A 274 -2.76 -0.47 -18.36
N VAL A 275 -4.05 -0.13 -18.32
CA VAL A 275 -4.86 0.09 -19.53
C VAL A 275 -4.32 1.25 -20.33
N CYS A 276 -4.07 2.40 -19.68
CA CYS A 276 -3.44 3.55 -20.32
C CYS A 276 -2.07 3.20 -20.89
N CYS A 277 -1.25 2.45 -20.13
CA CYS A 277 0.05 1.97 -20.59
C CYS A 277 -0.07 1.15 -21.86
N TYR A 278 -0.98 0.16 -21.88
CA TYR A 278 -1.23 -0.68 -23.06
C TYR A 278 -1.68 0.14 -24.27
N ILE A 279 -2.60 1.08 -24.08
CA ILE A 279 -3.08 1.96 -25.15
C ILE A 279 -1.93 2.80 -25.71
N LEU A 280 -1.14 3.42 -24.86
CA LEU A 280 0.00 4.25 -25.26
C LEU A 280 1.10 3.46 -26.00
N MET A 281 1.23 2.16 -25.69
CA MET A 281 2.17 1.27 -26.38
C MET A 281 1.71 0.91 -27.80
N ASN A 282 0.41 0.65 -27.98
CA ASN A 282 -0.11 0.05 -29.20
C ASN A 282 -0.71 1.06 -30.19
N TYR A 283 -1.03 2.28 -29.72
CA TYR A 283 -1.69 3.30 -30.53
C TYR A 283 -0.87 4.59 -30.63
N SER A 284 -0.91 5.20 -31.83
CA SER A 284 -0.36 6.54 -32.02
C SER A 284 -1.28 7.58 -31.38
N LEU A 285 -0.75 8.34 -30.44
CA LEU A 285 -1.45 9.48 -29.88
C LEU A 285 -1.31 10.69 -30.82
N ASN A 286 -2.43 11.32 -31.19
CA ASN A 286 -2.39 12.56 -31.95
C ASN A 286 -1.66 13.63 -31.10
N ARG A 287 -0.85 14.46 -31.76
CA ARG A 287 -0.06 15.54 -31.12
C ARG A 287 -0.94 16.50 -30.30
N ILE A 288 -2.14 16.82 -30.79
CA ILE A 288 -3.08 17.71 -30.09
C ILE A 288 -3.57 17.04 -28.82
N ILE A 289 -4.03 15.77 -28.91
CA ILE A 289 -4.51 15.00 -27.74
C ILE A 289 -3.40 14.86 -26.71
N TYR A 290 -2.16 14.62 -27.16
CA TYR A 290 -1.00 14.57 -26.27
C TYR A 290 -0.87 15.85 -25.42
N TRP A 291 -0.88 17.02 -26.05
CA TRP A 291 -0.71 18.29 -25.34
C TRP A 291 -1.92 18.61 -24.46
N VAL A 292 -3.15 18.32 -24.93
CA VAL A 292 -4.36 18.51 -24.11
C VAL A 292 -4.29 17.69 -22.83
N LEU A 293 -3.97 16.40 -22.90
CA LEU A 293 -3.84 15.54 -21.72
C LEU A 293 -2.69 16.02 -20.81
N PHE A 294 -1.55 16.38 -21.38
CA PHE A 294 -0.41 16.88 -20.63
C PHE A 294 -0.76 18.15 -19.83
N ILE A 295 -1.47 19.08 -20.46
CA ILE A 295 -1.92 20.32 -19.83
C ILE A 295 -2.95 20.04 -18.75
N ILE A 296 -3.96 19.18 -19.01
CA ILE A 296 -5.00 18.84 -18.03
C ILE A 296 -4.37 18.25 -16.76
N PHE A 297 -3.51 17.24 -16.92
CA PHE A 297 -2.85 16.62 -15.75
C PHE A 297 -1.86 17.58 -15.08
N GLY A 298 -1.16 18.41 -15.84
CA GLY A 298 -0.28 19.42 -15.29
C GLY A 298 -1.04 20.45 -14.45
N ILE A 299 -2.16 20.97 -14.94
CA ILE A 299 -3.03 21.92 -14.22
C ILE A 299 -3.58 21.24 -12.95
N TYR A 300 -4.05 20.00 -13.05
CA TYR A 300 -4.55 19.24 -11.91
C TYR A 300 -3.49 19.13 -10.80
N LEU A 301 -2.24 18.78 -11.14
CA LEU A 301 -1.14 18.72 -10.18
C LEU A 301 -0.83 20.07 -9.57
N ILE A 302 -0.80 21.15 -10.36
CA ILE A 302 -0.58 22.51 -9.87
C ILE A 302 -1.66 22.92 -8.88
N ILE A 303 -2.93 22.67 -9.20
CA ILE A 303 -4.06 22.94 -8.29
C ILE A 303 -3.88 22.17 -6.97
N ASN A 304 -3.53 20.88 -7.03
CA ASN A 304 -3.28 20.09 -5.82
C ASN A 304 -2.13 20.67 -4.97
N ILE A 305 -1.06 21.14 -5.62
CA ILE A 305 0.04 21.82 -4.94
C ILE A 305 -0.48 23.03 -4.17
N PHE A 306 -1.21 23.93 -4.84
CA PHE A 306 -1.72 25.14 -4.21
C PHE A 306 -2.70 24.85 -3.06
N LEU A 307 -3.61 23.89 -3.24
CA LEU A 307 -4.58 23.53 -2.21
C LEU A 307 -3.94 22.92 -0.95
N ASN A 308 -2.80 22.28 -1.10
CA ASN A 308 -2.12 21.60 0.01
C ASN A 308 -0.91 22.36 0.56
N ALA A 309 -0.44 23.43 -0.10
CA ALA A 309 0.79 24.12 0.26
C ALA A 309 0.78 24.71 1.68
N SER A 310 -0.32 25.31 2.12
CA SER A 310 -0.43 25.89 3.47
C SER A 310 -0.40 24.83 4.56
N SER A 311 -1.10 23.75 4.34
CA SER A 311 -1.11 22.59 5.24
C SER A 311 0.26 21.93 5.32
N SER A 312 0.96 21.77 4.19
CA SER A 312 2.32 21.22 4.14
C SER A 312 3.31 22.05 4.93
N TYR A 313 3.24 23.37 4.81
CA TYR A 313 4.14 24.28 5.55
C TYR A 313 3.94 24.12 7.06
N TYR A 314 2.71 24.07 7.52
CA TYR A 314 2.39 23.87 8.94
C TYR A 314 2.98 22.57 9.47
N HIS A 315 2.79 21.46 8.75
CA HIS A 315 3.30 20.15 9.18
C HIS A 315 4.84 20.05 9.14
N LEU A 316 5.48 20.69 8.17
CA LEU A 316 6.94 20.78 8.14
C LEU A 316 7.50 21.52 9.36
N TYR A 317 6.79 22.54 9.82
CA TYR A 317 7.27 23.36 10.93
C TYR A 317 6.95 22.74 12.30
N SER A 318 5.72 22.23 12.48
CA SER A 318 5.25 21.72 13.76
C SER A 318 5.79 20.34 14.11
N ASN A 319 5.98 19.46 13.15
CA ASN A 319 6.34 18.06 13.34
C ASN A 319 7.77 17.70 12.91
N LYS A 320 8.69 18.68 12.85
CA LYS A 320 10.06 18.47 12.33
C LYS A 320 10.88 17.41 13.05
N ASN A 321 10.59 17.11 14.31
CA ASN A 321 11.26 16.09 15.10
C ASN A 321 10.48 14.78 15.19
N SER A 322 9.32 14.69 14.55
CA SER A 322 8.45 13.52 14.54
C SER A 322 8.74 12.63 13.34
N PHE A 323 8.48 11.33 13.46
CA PHE A 323 8.50 10.40 12.33
C PHE A 323 7.45 10.74 11.26
N LEU A 324 6.42 11.52 11.63
CA LEU A 324 5.41 12.09 10.72
C LEU A 324 5.89 13.31 9.94
N TYR A 325 7.18 13.69 10.07
CA TYR A 325 7.71 14.87 9.42
C TYR A 325 7.24 15.04 7.97
N GLY A 326 6.60 16.17 7.70
CA GLY A 326 5.99 16.48 6.41
C GLY A 326 4.60 15.88 6.17
N ARG A 327 3.99 15.19 7.14
CA ARG A 327 2.68 14.54 6.99
C ARG A 327 1.71 14.90 8.10
N SER A 328 0.45 15.07 7.74
CA SER A 328 -0.69 15.13 8.66
C SER A 328 -1.48 13.83 8.60
N ILE A 329 -1.89 13.32 9.74
CA ILE A 329 -2.80 12.17 9.79
C ILE A 329 -4.23 12.65 9.58
N ILE A 330 -4.87 13.05 10.63
CA ILE A 330 -6.20 13.68 10.66
C ILE A 330 -6.09 14.86 11.62
N GLY A 331 -6.64 16.00 11.26
CA GLY A 331 -6.40 17.26 11.96
C GLY A 331 -6.62 17.26 13.48
N ILE A 332 -7.58 16.46 13.99
CA ILE A 332 -7.84 16.33 15.43
C ILE A 332 -6.73 15.50 16.11
N ILE A 333 -6.35 14.38 15.51
CA ILE A 333 -5.32 13.47 16.06
C ILE A 333 -3.96 14.16 16.07
N ASP A 334 -3.60 14.82 14.99
CA ASP A 334 -2.35 15.54 14.85
C ASP A 334 -2.16 16.57 15.99
N LYS A 335 -3.22 17.27 16.36
CA LYS A 335 -3.22 18.23 17.49
C LYS A 335 -3.17 17.60 18.88
N GLN A 336 -3.67 16.37 19.01
CA GLN A 336 -3.81 15.69 20.29
C GLN A 336 -2.70 14.68 20.58
N ILE A 337 -1.93 14.31 19.54
CA ILE A 337 -0.91 13.24 19.64
C ILE A 337 0.18 13.59 20.66
N ASP A 338 0.62 14.86 20.74
CA ASP A 338 1.61 15.31 21.70
C ASP A 338 1.09 15.22 23.15
N LYS A 339 -0.21 15.47 23.35
CA LYS A 339 -0.86 15.30 24.66
C LYS A 339 -0.92 13.82 25.05
N LEU A 340 -1.24 12.95 24.09
CA LEU A 340 -1.23 11.51 24.32
C LEU A 340 0.16 11.02 24.71
N TYR A 341 1.20 11.42 23.97
CA TYR A 341 2.58 11.03 24.30
C TYR A 341 2.99 11.52 25.69
N SER A 342 2.71 12.79 26.01
CA SER A 342 3.01 13.34 27.33
C SER A 342 2.29 12.60 28.45
N TYR A 343 1.10 12.09 28.19
CA TYR A 343 0.35 11.28 29.15
C TYR A 343 0.96 9.88 29.28
N LEU A 344 1.28 9.22 28.16
CA LEU A 344 1.88 7.87 28.15
C LEU A 344 3.22 7.88 28.84
N ASP A 345 4.08 8.86 28.57
CA ASP A 345 5.40 8.99 29.20
C ASP A 345 5.32 9.12 30.75
N LYS A 346 4.23 9.69 31.26
CA LYS A 346 4.05 9.89 32.71
C LYS A 346 3.35 8.74 33.42
N ASN A 347 2.46 8.03 32.73
CA ASN A 347 1.51 7.11 33.36
C ASN A 347 1.59 5.67 32.87
N ARG A 348 2.49 5.38 31.94
CA ARG A 348 2.56 4.04 31.36
C ARG A 348 3.16 3.02 32.32
N ASP A 349 4.19 3.41 33.06
CA ASP A 349 4.97 2.51 33.93
C ASP A 349 5.29 1.18 33.21
N ASP A 350 5.02 0.03 33.86
CA ASP A 350 5.19 -1.32 33.31
C ASP A 350 3.96 -1.84 32.55
N ASN A 351 2.98 -0.98 32.26
CA ASN A 351 1.78 -1.40 31.54
C ASN A 351 2.09 -1.83 30.11
N ARG A 352 1.55 -2.98 29.70
CA ARG A 352 1.53 -3.35 28.28
C ARG A 352 0.56 -2.44 27.54
N LEU A 353 1.06 -1.73 26.55
CA LEU A 353 0.26 -0.77 25.79
C LEU A 353 -0.41 -1.43 24.58
N TYR A 354 -1.73 -1.30 24.51
CA TYR A 354 -2.55 -1.67 23.36
C TYR A 354 -3.13 -0.41 22.73
N ILE A 355 -2.93 -0.23 21.42
CA ILE A 355 -3.45 0.93 20.69
C ILE A 355 -4.41 0.43 19.62
N PHE A 356 -5.67 0.81 19.73
CA PHE A 356 -6.75 0.38 18.86
C PHE A 356 -7.15 1.51 17.91
N SER A 357 -6.51 1.50 16.76
CA SER A 357 -6.73 2.44 15.67
C SER A 357 -6.16 1.87 14.37
N CYS A 358 -6.71 2.29 13.24
CA CYS A 358 -6.07 2.07 11.95
C CYS A 358 -4.70 2.76 11.83
N TYR A 359 -4.42 3.73 12.72
CA TYR A 359 -3.15 4.46 12.82
C TYR A 359 -2.29 4.03 14.01
N ALA A 360 -2.54 2.83 14.58
CA ALA A 360 -1.82 2.34 15.77
C ALA A 360 -0.29 2.42 15.63
N TYR A 361 0.23 2.15 14.43
CA TYR A 361 1.65 2.30 14.15
C TYR A 361 2.20 3.69 14.45
N LEU A 362 1.46 4.73 14.06
CA LEU A 362 1.90 6.10 14.20
C LEU A 362 2.03 6.51 15.67
N ILE A 363 1.09 6.04 16.48
CA ILE A 363 1.04 6.39 17.90
C ILE A 363 2.16 5.64 18.67
N ARG A 364 2.43 4.40 18.27
CA ARG A 364 3.39 3.56 19.00
C ARG A 364 4.84 3.83 18.69
N LEU A 365 5.14 4.19 17.44
CA LEU A 365 6.52 4.28 16.95
C LEU A 365 7.36 5.37 17.61
N ASN A 366 6.76 6.46 18.07
CA ASN A 366 7.48 7.53 18.76
C ASN A 366 8.11 7.08 20.09
N ASN A 367 7.53 6.05 20.74
CA ASN A 367 8.00 5.57 22.04
C ASN A 367 8.98 4.39 21.90
N GLY A 368 9.36 3.99 20.69
CA GLY A 368 10.29 2.88 20.46
C GLY A 368 9.77 1.51 20.84
N GLU A 369 8.45 1.37 21.00
CA GLU A 369 7.84 0.16 21.50
C GLU A 369 7.77 -0.96 20.47
N VAL A 370 7.87 -2.19 20.97
CA VAL A 370 7.57 -3.38 20.19
C VAL A 370 6.07 -3.41 19.94
N PRO A 371 5.63 -3.55 18.68
CA PRO A 371 4.21 -3.62 18.34
C PRO A 371 3.56 -4.83 19.01
N ASN A 372 2.27 -4.72 19.31
CA ASN A 372 1.47 -5.90 19.60
C ASN A 372 1.37 -6.76 18.34
N LYS A 373 1.12 -8.05 18.54
CA LYS A 373 0.96 -8.98 17.42
C LYS A 373 -0.07 -8.51 16.39
N TYR A 374 -1.10 -7.82 16.85
CA TYR A 374 -2.17 -7.27 16.02
C TYR A 374 -2.21 -5.74 16.13
N ASP A 375 -1.49 -5.06 15.26
CA ASP A 375 -1.58 -3.61 15.14
C ASP A 375 -2.78 -3.17 14.30
N LEU A 376 -3.24 -4.04 13.41
CA LEU A 376 -4.44 -3.85 12.62
C LEU A 376 -5.52 -4.78 13.15
N ILE A 377 -6.48 -4.23 13.87
CA ILE A 377 -7.54 -5.00 14.53
C ILE A 377 -8.88 -4.95 13.78
N ASN A 378 -8.88 -4.77 12.48
CA ASN A 378 -10.09 -4.92 11.70
C ASN A 378 -10.32 -6.37 11.27
N ASN A 379 -11.54 -6.67 10.86
CA ASN A 379 -11.91 -7.98 10.39
C ASN A 379 -11.05 -8.43 9.21
N GLY A 380 -10.56 -9.67 9.28
CA GLY A 380 -9.73 -10.28 8.27
C GLY A 380 -8.23 -9.98 8.42
N ASN A 381 -7.83 -8.86 9.04
CA ASN A 381 -6.42 -8.55 9.26
C ASN A 381 -5.79 -9.40 10.37
N MET A 382 -6.60 -9.97 11.24
CA MET A 382 -6.17 -10.83 12.35
C MET A 382 -6.24 -12.33 12.02
N GLY A 383 -6.47 -12.70 10.76
CA GLY A 383 -6.71 -14.06 10.34
C GLY A 383 -8.16 -14.50 10.54
N TYR A 384 -8.45 -15.77 10.25
CA TYR A 384 -9.79 -16.33 10.38
C TYR A 384 -10.22 -16.45 11.85
N ASN A 385 -11.39 -15.91 12.19
CA ASN A 385 -11.89 -15.78 13.57
C ASN A 385 -10.90 -15.06 14.51
N GLY A 386 -10.13 -14.11 13.97
CA GLY A 386 -9.05 -13.45 14.68
C GLY A 386 -9.52 -12.58 15.86
N GLU A 387 -10.71 -11.97 15.79
CA GLU A 387 -11.29 -11.17 16.87
C GLU A 387 -11.44 -11.97 18.18
N GLU A 388 -12.00 -13.18 18.10
CA GLU A 388 -12.19 -14.02 19.28
C GLU A 388 -10.89 -14.55 19.86
N LYS A 389 -9.96 -14.90 19.00
CA LYS A 389 -8.61 -15.32 19.41
C LYS A 389 -7.90 -14.19 20.16
N TYR A 390 -8.02 -12.97 19.65
CA TYR A 390 -7.33 -11.81 20.23
C TYR A 390 -7.97 -11.36 21.55
N ILE A 391 -9.30 -11.37 21.67
CA ILE A 391 -9.98 -11.09 22.95
C ILE A 391 -9.50 -12.10 24.02
N LYS A 392 -9.42 -13.39 23.71
CA LYS A 392 -8.91 -14.41 24.64
C LYS A 392 -7.45 -14.16 25.02
N GLU A 393 -6.61 -13.71 24.07
CA GLU A 393 -5.21 -13.37 24.34
C GLU A 393 -5.09 -12.18 25.28
N ILE A 394 -5.88 -11.11 25.04
CA ILE A 394 -5.96 -9.92 25.90
C ILE A 394 -6.38 -10.35 27.30
N ASP A 395 -7.47 -11.12 27.41
CA ASP A 395 -8.03 -11.55 28.70
C ASP A 395 -7.03 -12.40 29.50
N SER A 396 -6.41 -13.38 28.84
CA SER A 396 -5.39 -14.22 29.46
C SER A 396 -4.17 -13.44 29.94
N TYR A 397 -3.71 -12.46 29.15
CA TYR A 397 -2.55 -11.66 29.53
C TYR A 397 -2.88 -10.63 30.62
N CYS A 398 -3.96 -9.87 30.46
CA CYS A 398 -4.32 -8.75 31.33
C CYS A 398 -4.97 -9.21 32.65
N SER A 399 -5.36 -10.48 32.78
CA SER A 399 -5.77 -11.05 34.07
C SER A 399 -4.62 -11.17 35.08
N GLN A 400 -3.37 -11.23 34.58
CA GLN A 400 -2.16 -11.41 35.40
C GLN A 400 -1.19 -10.24 35.33
N ASN A 401 -1.38 -9.34 34.36
CA ASN A 401 -0.47 -8.25 34.08
C ASN A 401 -1.20 -6.92 33.94
N LYS A 402 -0.50 -5.82 34.19
CA LYS A 402 -1.02 -4.48 33.94
C LYS A 402 -1.12 -4.20 32.45
N CYS A 403 -2.27 -3.68 32.01
CA CYS A 403 -2.56 -3.34 30.64
C CYS A 403 -3.15 -1.92 30.55
N MET A 404 -2.73 -1.21 29.51
CA MET A 404 -3.27 0.09 29.14
C MET A 404 -3.75 0.04 27.69
N PHE A 405 -4.98 0.49 27.45
CA PHE A 405 -5.61 0.51 26.15
C PHE A 405 -5.87 1.94 25.70
N VAL A 406 -5.40 2.30 24.53
CA VAL A 406 -5.71 3.57 23.87
C VAL A 406 -6.67 3.29 22.73
N ILE A 407 -7.87 3.84 22.84
CA ILE A 407 -8.89 3.79 21.78
C ILE A 407 -8.92 5.15 21.11
N VAL A 408 -8.81 5.16 19.79
CA VAL A 408 -8.78 6.38 18.99
C VAL A 408 -10.16 6.66 18.42
N SER A 409 -10.70 7.85 18.73
CA SER A 409 -12.06 8.25 18.34
C SER A 409 -12.23 8.53 16.84
N GLU A 410 -11.14 8.64 16.10
CA GLU A 410 -11.17 8.74 14.62
C GLU A 410 -11.83 7.55 13.95
N ASP A 411 -11.87 6.41 14.65
CA ASP A 411 -12.59 5.24 14.17
C ASP A 411 -14.08 5.51 13.96
N LEU A 412 -14.59 6.63 14.47
CA LEU A 412 -15.89 7.16 14.10
C LEU A 412 -15.96 7.58 12.61
N VAL A 413 -14.85 8.02 12.03
CA VAL A 413 -14.76 8.39 10.61
C VAL A 413 -14.53 7.15 9.74
N HIS A 414 -13.88 6.13 10.30
CA HIS A 414 -13.53 4.88 9.62
C HIS A 414 -14.18 3.67 10.31
N GLN A 415 -15.46 3.77 10.66
CA GLN A 415 -16.24 2.83 11.48
C GLN A 415 -16.11 1.33 11.11
N ASN A 416 -15.65 1.02 9.90
CA ASN A 416 -15.50 -0.36 9.40
C ASN A 416 -14.07 -0.90 9.51
N GLN A 417 -13.13 -0.14 10.06
CA GLN A 417 -11.70 -0.47 9.99
C GLN A 417 -11.13 -0.95 11.32
N THR A 418 -11.83 -0.68 12.43
CA THR A 418 -11.46 -1.21 13.74
C THR A 418 -12.56 -2.16 14.23
N SER A 419 -12.17 -3.31 14.77
CA SER A 419 -13.13 -4.30 15.26
C SER A 419 -13.99 -3.73 16.39
N LYS A 420 -15.26 -3.49 16.11
CA LYS A 420 -16.22 -3.05 17.11
C LYS A 420 -16.32 -4.04 18.28
N LYS A 421 -16.24 -5.33 18.00
CA LYS A 421 -16.31 -6.39 19.02
C LYS A 421 -15.18 -6.27 20.05
N ILE A 422 -13.94 -5.96 19.59
CA ILE A 422 -12.79 -5.75 20.47
C ILE A 422 -12.92 -4.45 21.24
N LEU A 423 -13.37 -3.36 20.60
CA LEU A 423 -13.60 -2.09 21.27
C LEU A 423 -14.66 -2.22 22.36
N ASP A 424 -15.81 -2.81 22.04
CA ASP A 424 -16.89 -3.05 23.01
C ASP A 424 -16.42 -3.94 24.18
N TYR A 425 -15.57 -4.94 23.91
CA TYR A 425 -14.99 -5.78 24.93
C TYR A 425 -14.11 -4.97 25.90
N VAL A 426 -13.23 -4.13 25.40
CA VAL A 426 -12.36 -3.30 26.25
C VAL A 426 -13.19 -2.29 27.04
N GLN A 427 -14.13 -1.59 26.42
CA GLN A 427 -14.98 -0.60 27.07
C GLN A 427 -15.85 -1.19 28.19
N ARG A 428 -16.25 -2.45 28.10
CA ARG A 428 -17.06 -3.14 29.14
C ARG A 428 -16.22 -3.73 30.26
N ASN A 429 -14.98 -4.09 29.97
CA ASN A 429 -14.17 -4.90 30.90
C ASN A 429 -13.04 -4.13 31.57
N TYR A 430 -12.73 -2.90 31.14
CA TYR A 430 -11.64 -2.10 31.67
C TYR A 430 -12.13 -0.70 32.08
N ASP A 431 -11.47 -0.09 33.08
CA ASP A 431 -11.86 1.20 33.61
C ASP A 431 -11.34 2.34 32.72
N ASN A 432 -12.21 3.28 32.38
CA ASN A 432 -11.81 4.50 31.67
C ASN A 432 -11.13 5.45 32.66
N VAL A 433 -9.86 5.76 32.42
CA VAL A 433 -9.07 6.62 33.32
C VAL A 433 -8.95 8.05 32.83
N THR A 434 -8.98 8.27 31.52
CA THR A 434 -8.97 9.63 30.96
C THR A 434 -9.48 9.65 29.53
N ASN A 435 -10.01 10.81 29.14
CA ASN A 435 -10.45 11.06 27.77
C ASN A 435 -9.82 12.36 27.26
N PHE A 436 -9.28 12.28 26.06
CA PHE A 436 -8.92 13.42 25.24
C PHE A 436 -9.96 13.57 24.13
N GLU A 437 -9.88 14.64 23.37
CA GLU A 437 -10.80 14.86 22.25
C GLU A 437 -10.78 13.70 21.23
N ALA A 438 -9.58 13.17 20.94
CA ALA A 438 -9.36 12.10 19.95
C ALA A 438 -9.03 10.74 20.57
N PHE A 439 -8.87 10.63 21.88
CA PHE A 439 -8.39 9.41 22.52
C PHE A 439 -9.13 9.13 23.83
N SER A 440 -9.44 7.86 24.07
CA SER A 440 -9.92 7.34 25.35
C SER A 440 -8.94 6.30 25.88
N ILE A 441 -8.56 6.39 27.14
CA ILE A 441 -7.59 5.49 27.77
C ILE A 441 -8.27 4.64 28.83
N TYR A 442 -8.06 3.32 28.75
CA TYR A 442 -8.60 2.32 29.67
C TYR A 442 -7.46 1.55 30.32
N THR A 443 -7.66 1.06 31.54
CA THR A 443 -6.69 0.25 32.29
C THR A 443 -7.38 -0.81 33.16
N ASN A 444 -6.61 -1.84 33.58
CA ASN A 444 -7.02 -2.79 34.57
C ASN A 444 -6.41 -2.55 35.96
N GLU A 445 -5.76 -1.39 36.21
CA GLU A 445 -5.06 -1.13 37.46
C GLU A 445 -6.00 -1.08 38.68
N PHE A 446 -7.28 -0.80 38.49
CA PHE A 446 -8.28 -0.71 39.57
C PHE A 446 -9.07 -1.99 39.78
N ARG A 447 -8.81 -3.05 38.99
CA ARG A 447 -9.38 -4.37 39.24
C ARG A 447 -8.60 -5.05 40.36
N LYS A 448 -9.19 -5.08 41.57
CA LYS A 448 -8.75 -5.90 42.69
C LYS A 448 -9.46 -7.24 42.67
#